data_3b0fc14daff050d38e859ea5a5afc908
#
_entry.id   3b0fc14daff050d38e859ea5a5afc908
#
_cell.length_a   1.000
_cell.length_b   1.000
_cell.length_c   1.000
_cell.angle_alpha   90.00
_cell.angle_beta   90.00
_cell.angle_gamma   90.00
#
_symmetry.space_group_name_H-M   'P 1'
#
loop_
_entity.id
_entity.type
_entity.pdbx_description
1 polymer ?
#
loop_
_entity_poly.entity_id
_entity_poly.type
_entity_poly.pdbx_seq_one_letter_code
_entity_poly.pdbx_strand_id
1 'polypeptide(L)'
;MLEKMAFIFLTIRKNVFQWFAISFFFTVIYYMVLMLSLILRFGNLPNYVNEFNWVENVKTIINSTPSLLDTVMIVKDEWVFEIGYMNYDFGSGISEWSLFFAPAKILGVLFLGCLIATNYLLLQRQRRVCTDACASVSSAASGFGALCVALASITMSWVVCCSTPTWVVGLAMMGL
;
A
#
# COMPACT_ATOMS: atom_id res chain seq x y z
N MET A 1 -24.86 -10.77 -14.39
CA MET A 1 -23.88 -10.04 -13.58
C MET A 1 -23.96 -10.48 -12.10
N LEU A 2 -25.14 -10.59 -11.52
CA LEU A 2 -25.39 -11.03 -10.13
C LEU A 2 -24.85 -12.44 -9.84
N GLU A 3 -25.01 -13.41 -10.73
CA GLU A 3 -24.51 -14.78 -10.54
C GLU A 3 -22.97 -14.83 -10.41
N LYS A 4 -22.25 -14.02 -11.19
CA LYS A 4 -20.79 -13.94 -11.11
C LYS A 4 -20.34 -13.35 -9.77
N MET A 5 -21.04 -12.33 -9.29
CA MET A 5 -20.78 -11.72 -7.97
C MET A 5 -21.06 -12.72 -6.84
N ALA A 6 -22.16 -13.44 -6.89
CA ALA A 6 -22.49 -14.47 -5.92
C ALA A 6 -21.44 -15.60 -5.89
N PHE A 7 -20.94 -16.01 -7.05
CA PHE A 7 -19.87 -17.01 -7.17
C PHE A 7 -18.56 -16.54 -6.53
N ILE A 8 -18.14 -15.28 -6.75
CA ILE A 8 -16.94 -14.69 -6.14
C ILE A 8 -17.11 -14.67 -4.61
N PHE A 9 -18.25 -14.18 -4.13
CA PHE A 9 -18.54 -14.09 -2.69
C PHE A 9 -18.50 -15.46 -2.00
N LEU A 10 -19.11 -16.49 -2.60
CA LEU A 10 -19.09 -17.85 -2.07
C LEU A 10 -17.67 -18.44 -2.07
N THR A 11 -16.84 -18.11 -3.07
CA THR A 11 -15.45 -18.56 -3.12
C THR A 11 -14.61 -17.93 -2.01
N ILE A 12 -14.77 -16.63 -1.78
CA ILE A 12 -14.10 -15.90 -0.69
C ILE A 12 -14.56 -16.45 0.66
N ARG A 13 -15.87 -16.61 0.87
CA ARG A 13 -16.43 -17.11 2.13
C ARG A 13 -15.89 -18.49 2.51
N LYS A 14 -15.68 -19.36 1.53
CA LYS A 14 -15.13 -20.70 1.76
C LYS A 14 -13.65 -20.68 2.17
N ASN A 15 -12.88 -19.65 1.75
CA ASN A 15 -11.45 -19.54 1.97
C ASN A 15 -11.06 -18.21 2.63
N VAL A 16 -11.89 -17.70 3.54
CA VAL A 16 -11.73 -16.39 4.18
C VAL A 16 -10.36 -16.23 4.84
N PHE A 17 -9.91 -17.25 5.58
CA PHE A 17 -8.60 -17.21 6.24
C PHE A 17 -7.45 -17.07 5.22
N GLN A 18 -7.48 -17.83 4.13
CA GLN A 18 -6.49 -17.77 3.07
C GLN A 18 -6.51 -16.40 2.36
N TRP A 19 -7.71 -15.85 2.15
CA TRP A 19 -7.91 -14.54 1.55
C TRP A 19 -7.31 -13.42 2.41
N PHE A 20 -7.59 -13.42 3.71
CA PHE A 20 -7.01 -12.46 4.64
C PHE A 20 -5.50 -12.64 4.77
N ALA A 21 -5.00 -13.87 4.85
CA ALA A 21 -3.57 -14.13 4.94
C ALA A 21 -2.81 -13.58 3.74
N ILE A 22 -3.28 -13.83 2.50
CA ILE A 22 -2.65 -13.32 1.29
C ILE A 22 -2.68 -11.79 1.26
N SER A 23 -3.81 -11.18 1.61
CA SER A 23 -3.97 -9.72 1.63
C SER A 23 -3.03 -9.07 2.65
N PHE A 24 -2.94 -9.64 3.85
CA PHE A 24 -2.06 -9.17 4.91
C PHE A 24 -0.57 -9.33 4.53
N PHE A 25 -0.17 -10.51 4.05
CA PHE A 25 1.21 -10.74 3.60
C PHE A 25 1.60 -9.80 2.46
N PHE A 26 0.70 -9.56 1.52
CA PHE A 26 0.94 -8.58 0.46
C PHE A 26 1.21 -7.20 1.03
N THR A 27 0.39 -6.73 1.98
CA THR A 27 0.56 -5.44 2.62
C THR A 27 1.90 -5.33 3.36
N VAL A 28 2.28 -6.36 4.12
CA VAL A 28 3.56 -6.40 4.83
C VAL A 28 4.73 -6.37 3.85
N ILE A 29 4.71 -7.23 2.82
CA ILE A 29 5.76 -7.27 1.79
C ILE A 29 5.90 -5.92 1.09
N TYR A 30 4.78 -5.28 0.76
CA TYR A 30 4.78 -3.97 0.13
C TYR A 30 5.53 -2.93 0.97
N TYR A 31 5.22 -2.80 2.27
CA TYR A 31 5.92 -1.86 3.16
C TYR A 31 7.37 -2.24 3.39
N MET A 32 7.70 -3.54 3.45
CA MET A 32 9.08 -4.00 3.55
C MET A 32 9.91 -3.63 2.31
N VAL A 33 9.32 -3.77 1.11
CA VAL A 33 9.97 -3.37 -0.14
C VAL A 33 10.17 -1.86 -0.20
N LEU A 34 9.19 -1.07 0.23
CA LEU A 34 9.34 0.39 0.33
C LEU A 34 10.47 0.78 1.27
N MET A 35 10.49 0.21 2.48
CA MET A 35 11.55 0.50 3.45
C MET A 35 12.92 0.10 2.92
N LEU A 36 13.03 -1.09 2.32
CA LEU A 36 14.29 -1.55 1.70
C LEU A 36 14.73 -0.62 0.56
N SER A 37 13.80 -0.16 -0.26
CA SER A 37 14.07 0.79 -1.35
C SER A 37 14.64 2.11 -0.83
N LEU A 38 14.09 2.64 0.28
CA LEU A 38 14.60 3.85 0.93
C LEU A 38 16.01 3.62 1.51
N ILE A 39 16.23 2.50 2.21
CA ILE A 39 17.55 2.15 2.75
C ILE A 39 18.59 2.03 1.63
N LEU A 40 18.25 1.35 0.53
CA LEU A 40 19.17 1.20 -0.62
C LEU A 40 19.45 2.55 -1.32
N ARG A 41 18.47 3.43 -1.38
CA ARG A 41 18.59 4.74 -2.01
C ARG A 41 19.46 5.69 -1.21
N PHE A 42 19.29 5.74 0.12
CA PHE A 42 19.97 6.68 1.00
C PHE A 42 21.21 6.08 1.69
N GLY A 43 21.36 4.75 1.66
CA GLY A 43 22.49 4.05 2.26
C GLY A 43 22.46 3.95 3.79
N ASN A 44 21.43 4.50 4.44
CA ASN A 44 21.33 4.60 5.89
C ASN A 44 20.14 3.82 6.43
N LEU A 45 20.37 3.04 7.51
CA LEU A 45 19.32 2.34 8.24
C LEU A 45 18.47 3.33 9.06
N PRO A 46 17.19 3.05 9.30
CA PRO A 46 16.36 3.90 10.15
C PRO A 46 16.93 3.95 11.57
N ASN A 47 16.98 5.14 12.17
CA ASN A 47 17.50 5.38 13.51
C ASN A 47 16.48 6.01 14.46
N TYR A 48 15.28 6.33 13.98
CA TYR A 48 14.20 6.84 14.81
C TYR A 48 12.84 6.28 14.41
N VAL A 49 11.94 6.23 15.38
CA VAL A 49 10.51 5.93 15.21
C VAL A 49 9.74 6.94 16.06
N ASN A 50 8.86 7.69 15.41
CA ASN A 50 7.95 8.62 16.09
C ASN A 50 6.54 8.04 16.06
N GLU A 51 5.92 7.94 17.22
CA GLU A 51 4.52 7.56 17.37
C GLU A 51 3.67 8.81 17.57
N PHE A 52 2.60 8.92 16.81
CA PHE A 52 1.64 10.02 16.92
C PHE A 52 0.36 9.52 17.59
N ASN A 53 -0.16 10.28 18.54
CA ASN A 53 -1.45 9.95 19.17
C ASN A 53 -2.60 10.26 18.21
N TRP A 54 -2.76 9.39 17.20
CA TRP A 54 -3.72 9.57 16.12
C TRP A 54 -5.15 9.81 16.62
N VAL A 55 -5.57 9.11 17.68
CA VAL A 55 -6.94 9.25 18.23
C VAL A 55 -7.17 10.65 18.80
N GLU A 56 -6.20 11.20 19.49
CA GLU A 56 -6.30 12.54 20.08
C GLU A 56 -6.23 13.63 19.03
N ASN A 57 -5.33 13.47 18.04
CA ASN A 57 -5.22 14.36 16.90
C ASN A 57 -6.53 14.38 16.09
N VAL A 58 -7.10 13.25 15.77
CA VAL A 58 -8.40 13.15 15.06
C VAL A 58 -9.51 13.81 15.86
N LYS A 59 -9.56 13.62 17.18
CA LYS A 59 -10.55 14.29 18.04
C LYS A 59 -10.40 15.80 18.00
N THR A 60 -9.17 16.30 18.03
CA THR A 60 -8.87 17.73 17.94
C THR A 60 -9.27 18.29 16.59
N ILE A 61 -8.97 17.58 15.48
CA ILE A 61 -9.35 17.95 14.12
C ILE A 61 -10.87 18.05 13.99
N ILE A 62 -11.61 17.05 14.49
CA ILE A 62 -13.10 17.05 14.45
C ILE A 62 -13.67 18.25 15.20
N ASN A 63 -13.10 18.61 16.35
CA ASN A 63 -13.59 19.70 17.17
C ASN A 63 -13.22 21.09 16.62
N SER A 64 -12.14 21.19 15.86
CA SER A 64 -11.63 22.47 15.34
C SER A 64 -12.08 22.79 13.92
N THR A 65 -12.51 21.78 13.15
CA THR A 65 -12.86 21.94 11.75
C THR A 65 -14.38 22.07 11.57
N PRO A 66 -14.89 23.19 11.05
CA PRO A 66 -16.34 23.41 10.91
C PRO A 66 -16.99 22.60 9.78
N SER A 67 -16.21 22.16 8.78
CA SER A 67 -16.67 21.41 7.62
C SER A 67 -16.38 19.92 7.77
N LEU A 68 -17.41 19.07 7.66
CA LEU A 68 -17.24 17.60 7.71
C LEU A 68 -16.38 17.09 6.56
N LEU A 69 -16.46 17.71 5.38
CA LEU A 69 -15.71 17.27 4.21
C LEU A 69 -14.21 17.55 4.39
N ASP A 70 -13.86 18.71 4.92
CA ASP A 70 -12.48 19.08 5.23
C ASP A 70 -11.93 18.21 6.36
N THR A 71 -12.73 17.95 7.38
CA THR A 71 -12.39 17.01 8.47
C THR A 71 -11.98 15.64 7.91
N VAL A 72 -12.79 15.06 7.03
CA VAL A 72 -12.47 13.74 6.41
C VAL A 72 -11.21 13.82 5.57
N MET A 73 -11.01 14.91 4.83
CA MET A 73 -9.80 15.10 4.01
C MET A 73 -8.53 15.20 4.87
N ILE A 74 -8.58 15.87 6.01
CA ILE A 74 -7.44 16.00 6.91
C ILE A 74 -7.17 14.68 7.64
N VAL A 75 -8.21 14.07 8.22
CA VAL A 75 -8.08 12.83 9.02
C VAL A 75 -7.54 11.66 8.20
N LYS A 76 -7.88 11.55 6.90
CA LYS A 76 -7.37 10.46 6.06
C LYS A 76 -5.86 10.51 5.87
N ASP A 77 -5.26 11.71 5.91
CA ASP A 77 -3.83 11.92 5.70
C ASP A 77 -3.04 12.06 7.03
N GLU A 78 -3.75 12.01 8.18
CA GLU A 78 -3.13 12.06 9.51
C GLU A 78 -2.26 10.81 9.76
N TRP A 79 -1.09 11.02 10.37
CA TRP A 79 -0.09 9.98 10.56
C TRP A 79 -0.30 9.23 11.87
N VAL A 80 -0.08 7.93 11.86
CA VAL A 80 -0.08 7.08 13.06
C VAL A 80 1.32 6.94 13.60
N PHE A 81 2.28 6.64 12.73
CA PHE A 81 3.69 6.57 13.08
C PHE A 81 4.58 6.86 11.87
N GLU A 82 5.81 7.22 12.17
CA GLU A 82 6.85 7.55 11.22
C GLU A 82 8.11 6.77 11.57
N ILE A 83 8.75 6.17 10.57
CA ILE A 83 10.04 5.51 10.68
C ILE A 83 10.98 6.19 9.72
N GLY A 84 12.18 6.56 10.16
CA GLY A 84 13.11 7.22 9.27
C GLY A 84 14.54 7.27 9.78
N TYR A 85 15.36 7.97 9.01
CA TYR A 85 16.74 8.27 9.36
C TYR A 85 16.94 9.77 9.52
N MET A 86 17.49 10.15 10.65
CA MET A 86 17.80 11.53 11.02
C MET A 86 19.32 11.69 11.15
N ASN A 87 19.86 12.65 10.42
CA ASN A 87 21.27 13.03 10.52
C ASN A 87 21.43 14.10 11.57
N TYR A 88 22.23 13.80 12.61
CA TYR A 88 22.50 14.69 13.75
C TYR A 88 23.78 15.52 13.58
N ASP A 89 24.50 15.39 12.47
CA ASP A 89 25.73 16.16 12.23
C ASP A 89 25.46 17.66 12.10
N PHE A 90 24.21 18.04 11.85
CA PHE A 90 23.77 19.42 11.66
C PHE A 90 22.88 19.96 12.81
N GLY A 91 23.27 19.72 14.06
CA GLY A 91 22.57 20.27 15.24
C GLY A 91 21.40 19.41 15.72
N SER A 92 20.17 19.92 15.72
CA SER A 92 18.98 19.21 16.23
C SER A 92 18.53 18.02 15.39
N GLY A 93 19.23 17.74 14.28
CA GLY A 93 18.94 16.66 13.35
C GLY A 93 18.09 17.10 12.16
N ILE A 94 18.46 16.58 10.98
CA ILE A 94 17.71 16.77 9.75
C ILE A 94 17.26 15.38 9.27
N SER A 95 15.96 15.21 9.03
CA SER A 95 15.45 13.97 8.45
C SER A 95 15.90 13.87 6.99
N GLU A 96 16.72 12.86 6.67
CA GLU A 96 17.15 12.57 5.30
C GLU A 96 16.06 11.78 4.56
N TRP A 97 15.42 10.85 5.23
CA TRP A 97 14.27 10.13 4.70
C TRP A 97 13.36 9.64 5.82
N SER A 98 12.08 9.55 5.52
CA SER A 98 11.09 9.00 6.44
C SER A 98 9.96 8.29 5.69
N LEU A 99 9.41 7.26 6.32
CA LEU A 99 8.27 6.51 5.87
C LEU A 99 7.10 6.76 6.82
N PHE A 100 6.04 7.39 6.29
CA PHE A 100 4.85 7.74 7.04
C PHE A 100 3.75 6.70 6.87
N PHE A 101 3.16 6.31 7.97
CA PHE A 101 2.04 5.37 8.01
C PHE A 101 0.75 6.12 8.32
N ALA A 102 -0.05 6.40 7.28
CA ALA A 102 -1.38 6.96 7.42
C ALA A 102 -2.44 5.86 7.23
N PRO A 103 -3.54 5.85 8.00
CA PRO A 103 -4.57 4.80 7.94
C PRO A 103 -5.16 4.64 6.54
N ALA A 104 -5.45 5.73 5.85
CA ALA A 104 -6.01 5.68 4.49
C ALA A 104 -5.05 4.99 3.50
N LYS A 105 -3.75 5.21 3.64
CA LYS A 105 -2.73 4.58 2.82
C LYS A 105 -2.64 3.08 3.10
N ILE A 106 -2.63 2.69 4.37
CA ILE A 106 -2.64 1.28 4.78
C ILE A 106 -3.88 0.57 4.23
N LEU A 107 -5.06 1.18 4.38
CA LEU A 107 -6.32 0.65 3.84
C LEU A 107 -6.31 0.53 2.32
N GLY A 108 -5.70 1.49 1.61
CA GLY A 108 -5.54 1.44 0.15
C GLY A 108 -4.70 0.25 -0.30
N VAL A 109 -3.56 0.00 0.34
CA VAL A 109 -2.71 -1.17 0.04
C VAL A 109 -3.39 -2.47 0.43
N LEU A 110 -4.07 -2.50 1.58
CA LEU A 110 -4.84 -3.66 2.00
C LEU A 110 -5.95 -3.99 1.00
N PHE A 111 -6.66 -2.98 0.48
CA PHE A 111 -7.67 -3.16 -0.56
C PHE A 111 -7.08 -3.77 -1.84
N LEU A 112 -5.91 -3.30 -2.28
CA LEU A 112 -5.18 -3.94 -3.39
C LEU A 112 -4.82 -5.38 -3.08
N GLY A 113 -4.34 -5.65 -1.87
CA GLY A 113 -4.08 -7.01 -1.40
C GLY A 113 -5.32 -7.89 -1.48
N CYS A 114 -6.50 -7.36 -1.14
CA CYS A 114 -7.78 -8.04 -1.26
C CYS A 114 -8.12 -8.38 -2.72
N LEU A 115 -7.88 -7.47 -3.65
CA LEU A 115 -8.08 -7.72 -5.09
C LEU A 115 -7.14 -8.80 -5.60
N ILE A 116 -5.87 -8.78 -5.21
CA ILE A 116 -4.87 -9.80 -5.57
C ILE A 116 -5.27 -11.16 -5.00
N ALA A 117 -5.65 -11.22 -3.72
CA ALA A 117 -6.09 -12.44 -3.06
C ALA A 117 -7.32 -13.03 -3.74
N THR A 118 -8.28 -12.19 -4.15
CA THR A 118 -9.46 -12.61 -4.89
C THR A 118 -9.10 -13.23 -6.25
N ASN A 119 -8.23 -12.56 -7.02
CA ASN A 119 -7.76 -13.08 -8.31
C ASN A 119 -7.01 -14.40 -8.14
N TYR A 120 -6.15 -14.51 -7.13
CA TYR A 120 -5.41 -15.72 -6.84
C TYR A 120 -6.35 -16.91 -6.52
N LEU A 121 -7.34 -16.71 -5.65
CA LEU A 121 -8.31 -17.75 -5.29
C LEU A 121 -9.15 -18.20 -6.49
N LEU A 122 -9.55 -17.27 -7.35
CA LEU A 122 -10.28 -17.59 -8.57
C LEU A 122 -9.43 -18.42 -9.53
N LEU A 123 -8.18 -18.04 -9.76
CA LEU A 123 -7.23 -18.79 -10.59
C LEU A 123 -6.94 -20.18 -10.02
N GLN A 124 -6.76 -20.28 -8.70
CA GLN A 124 -6.54 -21.57 -8.04
C GLN A 124 -7.74 -22.51 -8.22
N ARG A 125 -8.95 -21.97 -8.12
CA ARG A 125 -10.16 -22.75 -8.35
C ARG A 125 -10.29 -23.17 -9.82
N GLN A 126 -10.00 -22.28 -10.75
CA GLN A 126 -10.05 -22.55 -12.18
C GLN A 126 -9.05 -23.67 -12.57
N ARG A 127 -7.83 -23.63 -12.02
CA ARG A 127 -6.82 -24.68 -12.21
C ARG A 127 -7.31 -26.06 -11.75
N ARG A 128 -8.03 -26.13 -10.62
CA ARG A 128 -8.60 -27.40 -10.11
C ARG A 128 -9.72 -27.98 -10.99
N VAL A 129 -10.42 -27.12 -11.74
CA VAL A 129 -11.50 -27.53 -12.64
C VAL A 129 -10.94 -27.89 -14.04
N CYS A 130 -9.83 -27.27 -14.44
CA CYS A 130 -9.22 -27.42 -15.77
C CYS A 130 -8.07 -28.43 -15.80
N THR A 131 -8.04 -29.44 -14.94
CA THR A 131 -7.06 -30.54 -15.04
C THR A 131 -7.19 -31.33 -16.33
N ASP A 132 -8.29 -31.14 -17.11
CA ASP A 132 -8.58 -31.89 -18.36
C ASP A 132 -8.59 -31.05 -19.64
N ALA A 133 -8.27 -29.74 -19.61
CA ALA A 133 -8.23 -28.92 -20.83
C ALA A 133 -7.11 -27.86 -20.75
N CYS A 134 -6.15 -27.98 -21.66
CA CYS A 134 -5.10 -27.00 -21.93
C CYS A 134 -5.69 -25.59 -22.13
N ALA A 135 -5.69 -24.73 -21.11
CA ALA A 135 -6.16 -23.37 -21.22
C ALA A 135 -4.98 -22.40 -21.32
N SER A 136 -5.02 -21.60 -22.36
CA SER A 136 -4.05 -20.61 -22.79
C SER A 136 -3.59 -19.65 -21.70
N VAL A 137 -2.28 -19.50 -21.59
CA VAL A 137 -1.52 -18.61 -20.66
C VAL A 137 -1.74 -17.11 -20.93
N SER A 138 -2.51 -16.74 -21.96
CA SER A 138 -2.61 -15.36 -22.47
C SER A 138 -3.38 -14.38 -21.56
N SER A 139 -4.27 -14.85 -20.66
CA SER A 139 -5.06 -13.97 -19.79
C SER A 139 -4.35 -13.53 -18.51
N ALA A 140 -3.30 -14.22 -18.09
CA ALA A 140 -2.56 -13.89 -16.89
C ALA A 140 -1.60 -12.69 -17.10
N ALA A 141 -1.06 -12.54 -18.31
CA ALA A 141 -0.10 -11.49 -18.64
C ALA A 141 -0.74 -10.07 -18.63
N SER A 142 -1.98 -9.95 -19.10
CA SER A 142 -2.69 -8.66 -19.10
C SER A 142 -3.08 -8.18 -17.68
N GLY A 143 -3.40 -9.12 -16.79
CA GLY A 143 -3.71 -8.80 -15.39
C GLY A 143 -2.48 -8.35 -14.60
N PHE A 144 -1.31 -8.94 -14.87
CA PHE A 144 -0.06 -8.58 -14.18
C PHE A 144 0.42 -7.18 -14.57
N GLY A 145 0.32 -6.80 -15.85
CA GLY A 145 0.67 -5.46 -16.31
C GLY A 145 -0.21 -4.38 -15.69
N ALA A 146 -1.53 -4.57 -15.63
CA ALA A 146 -2.43 -3.64 -14.97
C ALA A 146 -2.14 -3.49 -13.48
N LEU A 147 -1.74 -4.56 -12.81
CA LEU A 147 -1.37 -4.57 -11.40
C LEU A 147 -0.07 -3.80 -11.15
N CYS A 148 0.94 -3.96 -12.01
CA CYS A 148 2.19 -3.20 -11.94
C CYS A 148 1.95 -1.69 -12.12
N VAL A 149 1.08 -1.29 -13.06
CA VAL A 149 0.71 0.12 -13.27
C VAL A 149 -0.03 0.68 -12.06
N ALA A 150 -0.97 -0.07 -11.48
CA ALA A 150 -1.70 0.35 -10.28
C ALA A 150 -0.77 0.51 -9.07
N LEU A 151 0.16 -0.42 -8.86
CA LEU A 151 1.17 -0.33 -7.81
C LEU A 151 2.10 0.87 -8.01
N ALA A 152 2.58 1.10 -9.22
CA ALA A 152 3.42 2.25 -9.55
C ALA A 152 2.69 3.58 -9.28
N SER A 153 1.41 3.68 -9.64
CA SER A 153 0.60 4.87 -9.40
C SER A 153 0.42 5.17 -7.91
N ILE A 154 0.27 4.15 -7.08
CA ILE A 154 0.13 4.29 -5.64
C ILE A 154 1.47 4.65 -4.98
N THR A 155 2.56 4.02 -5.38
CA THR A 155 3.90 4.33 -4.83
C THR A 155 4.31 5.75 -5.13
N MET A 156 4.02 6.24 -6.34
CA MET A 156 4.36 7.62 -6.74
C MET A 156 3.66 8.70 -5.90
N SER A 157 2.46 8.43 -5.36
CA SER A 157 1.74 9.40 -4.54
C SER A 157 2.23 9.47 -3.08
N TRP A 158 3.14 8.58 -2.65
CA TRP A 158 3.48 8.41 -1.24
C TRP A 158 4.90 8.81 -0.85
N VAL A 159 5.76 8.99 -1.84
CA VAL A 159 7.13 9.47 -1.59
C VAL A 159 7.12 10.99 -1.65
N VAL A 160 6.70 11.62 -0.58
CA VAL A 160 6.90 13.06 -0.39
C VAL A 160 8.25 13.24 0.30
N CYS A 161 9.29 13.24 -0.49
CA CYS A 161 10.59 13.72 -0.04
C CYS A 161 10.79 15.14 -0.59
N CYS A 162 10.83 16.12 0.31
CA CYS A 162 11.30 17.48 0.09
C CYS A 162 11.01 18.06 -1.31
N SER A 163 9.76 18.51 -1.56
CA SER A 163 9.36 19.35 -2.71
C SER A 163 9.74 18.89 -4.13
N THR A 164 10.26 17.68 -4.32
CA THR A 164 10.50 17.15 -5.67
C THR A 164 9.21 16.55 -6.26
N PRO A 165 8.88 16.85 -7.52
CA PRO A 165 7.71 16.27 -8.17
C PRO A 165 7.79 14.72 -8.14
N THR A 166 6.72 14.08 -7.74
CA THR A 166 6.62 12.62 -7.52
C THR A 166 7.03 11.78 -8.74
N TRP A 167 6.86 12.30 -9.96
CA TRP A 167 7.24 11.62 -11.19
C TRP A 167 8.76 11.56 -11.39
N VAL A 168 9.53 12.56 -10.92
CA VAL A 168 11.00 12.56 -10.98
C VAL A 168 11.57 11.47 -10.08
N VAL A 169 11.01 11.30 -8.91
CA VAL A 169 11.42 10.21 -7.99
C VAL A 169 11.11 8.84 -8.59
N GLY A 170 9.96 8.71 -9.25
CA GLY A 170 9.59 7.47 -9.95
C GLY A 170 10.54 7.12 -11.10
N LEU A 171 10.95 8.09 -11.91
CA LEU A 171 11.93 7.91 -12.98
C LEU A 171 13.32 7.55 -12.43
N ALA A 172 13.75 8.23 -11.37
CA ALA A 172 15.01 7.93 -10.71
C ALA A 172 15.05 6.53 -10.06
N MET A 173 13.91 6.01 -9.57
CA MET A 173 13.81 4.63 -9.06
C MET A 173 13.86 3.59 -10.19
N MET A 174 13.43 3.92 -11.38
CA MET A 174 13.49 3.04 -12.56
C MET A 174 14.86 3.08 -13.26
N GLY A 175 15.81 3.92 -12.81
CA GLY A 175 17.14 4.01 -13.38
C GLY A 175 17.21 4.79 -14.69
N LEU A 176 16.21 5.63 -14.99
CA LEU A 176 16.14 6.53 -16.13
C LEU A 176 16.53 7.95 -15.74
#